data_3d52b239097359cb63c2285680e0a3d6
#
_entry.id   3d52b239097359cb63c2285680e0a3d6
#
_cell.length_a   1.000
_cell.length_b   1.000
_cell.length_c   1.000
_cell.angle_alpha   90.00
_cell.angle_beta   90.00
_cell.angle_gamma   90.00
#
_symmetry.space_group_name_H-M   'P 1'
#
loop_
_entity.id
_entity.type
_entity.pdbx_description
1 polymer ?
#
loop_
_entity_poly.entity_id
_entity_poly.type
_entity_poly.pdbx_seq_one_letter_code
_entity_poly.pdbx_strand_id
1 'polypeptide(L)'
;TSKWWLEKSLISLYDSIQKHNGKLNIFAGDPEKIISSILKNSNVKYVSWNRLYDPYSIKRDTKIKSIVTSSKIECDSHNGYLLNEPWNIKNKSGTFFKVFTPYWRHCDELLKLKDIKFKNTKISYANSKFKNEITIQDLNLTNKKEQWIKKIEKYWIPGESNAKLQLKKYISEKANNYSVGRDRPDKDLTSKLSPYLHFGEISALEVYNTVNNEKKIDPENKKKFLAELGW
;
A
#
# COMPACT_ATOMS: atom_id res chain seq x y z
N THR A 1 5.06 -10.40 -14.43
CA THR A 1 5.59 -10.22 -13.04
C THR A 1 4.53 -9.69 -12.06
N SER A 2 3.75 -8.63 -12.40
CA SER A 2 2.75 -8.05 -11.48
C SER A 2 1.70 -9.06 -11.00
N LYS A 3 1.19 -9.93 -11.88
CA LYS A 3 0.26 -11.00 -11.48
C LYS A 3 0.88 -12.00 -10.50
N TRP A 4 2.15 -12.37 -10.72
CA TRP A 4 2.90 -13.21 -9.79
C TRP A 4 3.05 -12.55 -8.42
N TRP A 5 3.41 -11.27 -8.39
CA TRP A 5 3.52 -10.53 -7.14
C TRP A 5 2.18 -10.49 -6.40
N LEU A 6 1.10 -10.16 -7.11
CA LEU A 6 -0.25 -10.13 -6.54
C LEU A 6 -0.65 -11.48 -5.94
N GLU A 7 -0.40 -12.60 -6.64
CA GLU A 7 -0.70 -13.94 -6.13
C GLU A 7 0.03 -14.22 -4.80
N LYS A 8 1.34 -13.93 -4.76
CA LYS A 8 2.16 -14.14 -3.56
C LYS A 8 1.75 -13.20 -2.41
N SER A 9 1.43 -11.96 -2.73
CA SER A 9 0.93 -10.98 -1.76
C SER A 9 -0.42 -11.42 -1.14
N LEU A 10 -1.35 -11.90 -1.95
CA LEU A 10 -2.62 -12.42 -1.48
C LEU A 10 -2.45 -13.66 -0.60
N ILE A 11 -1.54 -14.57 -0.95
CA ILE A 11 -1.21 -15.74 -0.13
C ILE A 11 -0.65 -15.29 1.22
N SER A 12 0.30 -14.35 1.23
CA SER A 12 0.89 -13.82 2.45
C SER A 12 -0.16 -13.13 3.35
N LEU A 13 -1.08 -12.37 2.75
CA LEU A 13 -2.19 -11.75 3.48
C LEU A 13 -3.16 -12.79 4.04
N TYR A 14 -3.52 -13.79 3.25
CA TYR A 14 -4.37 -14.91 3.67
C TYR A 14 -3.79 -15.62 4.90
N ASP A 15 -2.50 -15.99 4.85
CA ASP A 15 -1.81 -16.66 5.95
C ASP A 15 -1.74 -15.78 7.20
N SER A 16 -1.53 -14.47 7.03
CA SER A 16 -1.51 -13.51 8.13
C SER A 16 -2.89 -13.41 8.83
N ILE A 17 -3.97 -13.34 8.05
CA ILE A 17 -5.34 -13.29 8.58
C ILE A 17 -5.71 -14.61 9.27
N GLN A 18 -5.34 -15.74 8.69
CA GLN A 18 -5.58 -17.07 9.30
C GLN A 18 -4.90 -17.26 10.65
N LYS A 19 -3.68 -16.74 10.84
CA LYS A 19 -2.99 -16.77 12.15
C LYS A 19 -3.78 -16.09 13.27
N HIS A 20 -4.69 -15.20 12.90
CA HIS A 20 -5.58 -14.51 13.83
C HIS A 20 -7.02 -15.07 13.81
N ASN A 21 -7.20 -16.32 13.34
CA ASN A 21 -8.50 -16.98 13.18
C ASN A 21 -9.47 -16.21 12.28
N GLY A 22 -8.95 -15.43 11.34
CA GLY A 22 -9.74 -14.67 10.37
C GLY A 22 -9.89 -15.40 9.04
N LYS A 23 -10.78 -14.89 8.19
CA LYS A 23 -10.98 -15.38 6.83
C LYS A 23 -10.84 -14.21 5.84
N LEU A 24 -10.02 -14.40 4.80
CA LEU A 24 -9.97 -13.53 3.64
C LEU A 24 -10.98 -14.03 2.60
N ASN A 25 -12.03 -13.25 2.35
CA ASN A 25 -13.03 -13.59 1.33
C ASN A 25 -12.62 -12.96 0.00
N ILE A 26 -12.58 -13.75 -1.07
CA ILE A 26 -12.14 -13.33 -2.40
C ILE A 26 -13.29 -13.49 -3.39
N PHE A 27 -13.44 -12.49 -4.25
CA PHE A 27 -14.46 -12.47 -5.30
C PHE A 27 -13.84 -12.02 -6.62
N ALA A 28 -14.37 -12.52 -7.73
CA ALA A 28 -14.04 -12.04 -9.07
C ALA A 28 -15.32 -11.60 -9.79
N GLY A 29 -15.24 -10.46 -10.49
CA GLY A 29 -16.36 -9.93 -11.26
C GLY A 29 -16.59 -8.43 -11.05
N ASP A 30 -17.80 -8.01 -11.30
CA ASP A 30 -18.24 -6.61 -11.15
C ASP A 30 -18.31 -6.23 -9.67
N PRO A 31 -17.47 -5.29 -9.19
CA PRO A 31 -17.44 -4.91 -7.78
C PRO A 31 -18.74 -4.28 -7.27
N GLU A 32 -19.50 -3.57 -8.11
CA GLU A 32 -20.78 -2.98 -7.74
C GLU A 32 -21.81 -4.08 -7.41
N LYS A 33 -21.86 -5.14 -8.22
CA LYS A 33 -22.75 -6.29 -8.00
C LYS A 33 -22.32 -7.11 -6.78
N ILE A 34 -21.01 -7.32 -6.61
CA ILE A 34 -20.44 -8.08 -5.48
C ILE A 34 -20.76 -7.37 -4.17
N ILE A 35 -20.44 -6.09 -4.05
CA ILE A 35 -20.74 -5.31 -2.85
C ILE A 35 -22.24 -5.28 -2.55
N SER A 36 -23.08 -5.03 -3.55
CA SER A 36 -24.54 -5.07 -3.38
C SER A 36 -25.03 -6.42 -2.84
N SER A 37 -24.46 -7.51 -3.32
CA SER A 37 -24.79 -8.87 -2.84
C SER A 37 -24.35 -9.08 -1.39
N ILE A 38 -23.14 -8.65 -1.03
CA ILE A 38 -22.61 -8.74 0.33
C ILE A 38 -23.51 -7.96 1.30
N LEU A 39 -23.86 -6.72 0.98
CA LEU A 39 -24.70 -5.87 1.83
C LEU A 39 -26.09 -6.44 2.06
N LYS A 40 -26.69 -7.07 1.03
CA LYS A 40 -28.02 -7.71 1.13
C LYS A 40 -28.02 -8.99 1.97
N ASN A 41 -26.93 -9.73 1.98
CA ASN A 41 -26.88 -11.08 2.55
C ASN A 41 -26.05 -11.16 3.85
N SER A 42 -25.68 -10.02 4.42
CA SER A 42 -24.88 -9.98 5.66
C SER A 42 -25.23 -8.76 6.51
N ASN A 43 -24.96 -8.84 7.81
CA ASN A 43 -25.21 -7.76 8.75
C ASN A 43 -24.02 -6.80 8.84
N VAL A 44 -23.63 -6.22 7.68
CA VAL A 44 -22.56 -5.22 7.62
C VAL A 44 -23.04 -3.92 8.25
N LYS A 45 -22.23 -3.34 9.13
CA LYS A 45 -22.50 -2.05 9.77
C LYS A 45 -21.64 -0.92 9.22
N TYR A 46 -20.47 -1.27 8.69
CA TYR A 46 -19.49 -0.30 8.23
C TYR A 46 -18.62 -0.90 7.11
N VAL A 47 -18.33 -0.08 6.10
CA VAL A 47 -17.45 -0.44 4.99
C VAL A 47 -16.30 0.55 4.90
N SER A 48 -15.08 0.05 4.81
CA SER A 48 -13.89 0.89 4.72
C SER A 48 -12.94 0.37 3.65
N TRP A 49 -12.28 1.30 2.93
CA TRP A 49 -11.24 0.96 1.94
C TRP A 49 -10.20 2.05 1.80
N ASN A 50 -9.06 1.71 1.21
CA ASN A 50 -8.05 2.68 0.81
C ASN A 50 -8.35 3.22 -0.59
N ARG A 51 -8.27 4.54 -0.75
CA ARG A 51 -8.48 5.21 -2.04
C ARG A 51 -7.39 4.85 -3.04
N LEU A 52 -7.81 4.65 -4.29
CA LEU A 52 -6.95 4.70 -5.46
C LEU A 52 -7.25 5.98 -6.23
N TYR A 53 -6.26 6.53 -6.94
CA TYR A 53 -6.32 7.90 -7.47
C TYR A 53 -6.41 7.97 -9.00
N ASP A 54 -6.45 6.82 -9.67
CA ASP A 54 -6.70 6.77 -11.12
C ASP A 54 -8.19 7.01 -11.44
N PRO A 55 -8.52 7.54 -12.62
CA PRO A 55 -9.90 7.92 -12.98
C PRO A 55 -10.88 6.76 -12.93
N TYR A 56 -10.45 5.55 -13.29
CA TYR A 56 -11.31 4.36 -13.25
C TYR A 56 -11.67 4.00 -11.81
N SER A 57 -10.67 3.94 -10.92
CA SER A 57 -10.87 3.61 -9.51
C SER A 57 -11.72 4.67 -8.79
N ILE A 58 -11.51 5.95 -9.07
CA ILE A 58 -12.33 7.04 -8.53
C ILE A 58 -13.81 6.85 -8.92
N LYS A 59 -14.08 6.59 -10.21
CA LYS A 59 -15.44 6.37 -10.71
C LYS A 59 -16.07 5.13 -10.07
N ARG A 60 -15.37 4.03 -9.97
CA ARG A 60 -15.82 2.80 -9.31
C ARG A 60 -16.14 3.04 -7.84
N ASP A 61 -15.19 3.63 -7.11
CA ASP A 61 -15.34 3.83 -5.66
C ASP A 61 -16.44 4.84 -5.32
N THR A 62 -16.66 5.84 -6.17
CA THR A 62 -17.82 6.76 -6.04
C THR A 62 -19.13 6.00 -6.13
N LYS A 63 -19.28 5.08 -7.07
CA LYS A 63 -20.48 4.25 -7.21
C LYS A 63 -20.65 3.30 -6.02
N ILE A 64 -19.56 2.64 -5.59
CA ILE A 64 -19.60 1.76 -4.41
C ILE A 64 -20.05 2.56 -3.18
N LYS A 65 -19.49 3.75 -2.97
CA LYS A 65 -19.90 4.64 -1.87
C LYS A 65 -21.40 4.94 -1.92
N SER A 66 -21.95 5.28 -3.10
CA SER A 66 -23.37 5.51 -3.29
C SER A 66 -24.22 4.27 -2.94
N ILE A 67 -23.82 3.07 -3.36
CA ILE A 67 -24.51 1.81 -3.04
C ILE A 67 -24.54 1.57 -1.52
N VAL A 68 -23.41 1.75 -0.84
CA VAL A 68 -23.28 1.53 0.61
C VAL A 68 -24.15 2.51 1.38
N THR A 69 -24.08 3.81 1.05
CA THR A 69 -24.85 4.86 1.73
C THR A 69 -26.35 4.73 1.49
N SER A 70 -26.78 4.35 0.28
CA SER A 70 -28.17 4.06 -0.04
C SER A 70 -28.74 2.88 0.75
N SER A 71 -27.85 1.97 1.19
CA SER A 71 -28.20 0.84 2.07
C SER A 71 -28.23 1.23 3.56
N LYS A 72 -28.10 2.52 3.91
CA LYS A 72 -28.03 3.06 5.27
C LYS A 72 -26.87 2.49 6.09
N ILE A 73 -25.75 2.17 5.42
CA ILE A 73 -24.52 1.65 6.03
C ILE A 73 -23.47 2.74 5.99
N GLU A 74 -22.77 2.93 7.09
CA GLU A 74 -21.67 3.89 7.19
C GLU A 74 -20.48 3.43 6.36
N CYS A 75 -19.78 4.39 5.73
CA CYS A 75 -18.55 4.05 5.01
C CYS A 75 -17.55 5.21 4.98
N ASP A 76 -16.27 4.84 5.03
CA ASP A 76 -15.16 5.75 4.89
C ASP A 76 -14.10 5.22 3.91
N SER A 77 -13.43 6.15 3.26
CA SER A 77 -12.25 5.83 2.47
C SER A 77 -11.04 6.60 3.01
N HIS A 78 -9.89 5.95 3.05
CA HIS A 78 -8.69 6.46 3.68
C HIS A 78 -7.54 6.61 2.68
N ASN A 79 -6.59 7.49 2.99
CA ASN A 79 -5.33 7.53 2.29
C ASN A 79 -4.41 6.42 2.82
N GLY A 80 -4.29 5.35 2.07
CA GLY A 80 -3.32 4.28 2.37
C GLY A 80 -2.13 4.25 1.39
N TYR A 81 -2.08 5.15 0.41
CA TYR A 81 -1.19 5.05 -0.73
C TYR A 81 -0.21 6.21 -0.87
N LEU A 82 -0.69 7.45 -0.73
CA LEU A 82 0.10 8.65 -0.94
C LEU A 82 0.63 9.22 0.37
N LEU A 83 1.78 9.86 0.33
CA LEU A 83 2.28 10.65 1.47
C LEU A 83 1.33 11.81 1.77
N ASN A 84 0.89 12.51 0.74
CA ASN A 84 -0.07 13.59 0.82
C ASN A 84 -1.06 13.49 -0.33
N GLU A 85 -2.33 13.73 -0.05
CA GLU A 85 -3.35 13.76 -1.09
C GLU A 85 -3.32 15.08 -1.86
N PRO A 86 -3.51 15.05 -3.19
CA PRO A 86 -3.31 16.23 -4.05
C PRO A 86 -4.17 17.45 -3.65
N TRP A 87 -5.39 17.23 -3.20
CA TRP A 87 -6.30 18.31 -2.79
C TRP A 87 -5.92 18.99 -1.48
N ASN A 88 -5.07 18.37 -0.66
CA ASN A 88 -4.56 18.92 0.59
C ASN A 88 -3.29 19.76 0.40
N ILE A 89 -2.68 19.72 -0.79
CA ILE A 89 -1.40 20.38 -1.07
C ILE A 89 -1.61 21.51 -2.08
N LYS A 90 -1.54 22.72 -1.58
CA LYS A 90 -1.68 23.93 -2.39
C LYS A 90 -0.59 24.93 -2.04
N ASN A 91 -0.19 25.73 -3.01
CA ASN A 91 0.73 26.84 -2.81
C ASN A 91 0.02 28.04 -2.14
N LYS A 92 0.76 29.12 -1.85
CA LYS A 92 0.23 30.31 -1.19
C LYS A 92 -0.92 31.01 -1.94
N SER A 93 -1.01 30.83 -3.27
CA SER A 93 -2.11 31.34 -4.09
C SER A 93 -3.31 30.38 -4.21
N GLY A 94 -3.33 29.27 -3.46
CA GLY A 94 -4.41 28.29 -3.47
C GLY A 94 -4.40 27.34 -4.70
N THR A 95 -3.35 27.39 -5.51
CA THR A 95 -3.19 26.55 -6.71
C THR A 95 -2.17 25.43 -6.49
N PHE A 96 -2.05 24.53 -7.45
CA PHE A 96 -1.07 23.42 -7.36
C PHE A 96 0.36 23.93 -7.60
N PHE A 97 1.33 23.24 -7.03
CA PHE A 97 2.73 23.47 -7.31
C PHE A 97 3.09 22.98 -8.72
N LYS A 98 3.87 23.77 -9.45
CA LYS A 98 4.36 23.43 -10.80
C LYS A 98 5.80 22.89 -10.81
N VAL A 99 6.51 23.02 -9.67
CA VAL A 99 7.91 22.65 -9.52
C VAL A 99 8.06 21.78 -8.27
N PHE A 100 8.84 20.70 -8.37
CA PHE A 100 9.00 19.72 -7.30
C PHE A 100 9.60 20.29 -6.02
N THR A 101 10.67 21.07 -6.08
CA THR A 101 11.40 21.54 -4.90
C THR A 101 10.50 22.31 -3.90
N PRO A 102 9.73 23.34 -4.31
CA PRO A 102 8.82 24.01 -3.40
C PRO A 102 7.65 23.11 -2.96
N TYR A 103 7.16 22.23 -3.84
CA TYR A 103 6.16 21.23 -3.49
C TYR A 103 6.66 20.31 -2.36
N TRP A 104 7.83 19.69 -2.54
CA TRP A 104 8.38 18.77 -1.56
C TRP A 104 8.70 19.43 -0.23
N ARG A 105 9.27 20.64 -0.24
CA ARG A 105 9.51 21.40 0.99
C ARG A 105 8.23 21.57 1.80
N HIS A 106 7.15 21.99 1.15
CA HIS A 106 5.84 22.15 1.80
C HIS A 106 5.28 20.82 2.32
N CYS A 107 5.37 19.76 1.54
CA CYS A 107 4.94 18.42 1.94
C CYS A 107 5.72 17.89 3.16
N ASP A 108 7.04 18.02 3.14
CA ASP A 108 7.92 17.56 4.21
C ASP A 108 7.67 18.32 5.53
N GLU A 109 7.43 19.63 5.46
CA GLU A 109 7.02 20.46 6.62
C GLU A 109 5.70 19.94 7.22
N LEU A 110 4.69 19.70 6.39
CA LEU A 110 3.39 19.15 6.85
C LEU A 110 3.51 17.76 7.46
N LEU A 111 4.36 16.91 6.90
CA LEU A 111 4.57 15.55 7.41
C LEU A 111 5.28 15.55 8.77
N LYS A 112 6.24 16.45 8.97
CA LYS A 112 6.95 16.64 10.26
C LYS A 112 6.03 17.14 11.38
N LEU A 113 4.99 17.87 11.05
CA LEU A 113 4.00 18.35 12.02
C LEU A 113 2.97 17.27 12.42
N LYS A 114 2.88 16.19 11.67
CA LYS A 114 1.94 15.11 11.97
C LYS A 114 2.54 14.14 13.00
N ASP A 115 1.88 13.98 14.14
CA ASP A 115 2.18 12.88 15.08
C ASP A 115 1.64 11.56 14.52
N ILE A 116 2.44 10.91 13.69
CA ILE A 116 2.05 9.67 13.01
C ILE A 116 2.34 8.50 13.94
N LYS A 117 1.29 7.96 14.56
CA LYS A 117 1.37 6.76 15.39
C LYS A 117 0.68 5.59 14.68
N PHE A 118 1.45 4.56 14.35
CA PHE A 118 0.89 3.29 13.91
C PHE A 118 0.51 2.47 15.15
N LYS A 119 -0.79 2.27 15.35
CA LYS A 119 -1.30 1.46 16.45
C LYS A 119 -1.46 0.02 16.01
N ASN A 120 -0.89 -0.91 16.75
CA ASN A 120 -1.24 -2.33 16.65
C ASN A 120 -2.62 -2.53 17.31
N THR A 121 -3.65 -2.56 16.51
CA THR A 121 -5.02 -2.84 16.98
C THR A 121 -5.28 -4.34 16.91
N LYS A 122 -5.76 -4.93 18.01
CA LYS A 122 -6.27 -6.30 17.96
C LYS A 122 -7.53 -6.31 17.11
N ILE A 123 -7.52 -7.07 16.03
CA ILE A 123 -8.66 -7.24 15.13
C ILE A 123 -9.35 -8.54 15.54
N SER A 124 -10.67 -8.48 15.78
CA SER A 124 -11.53 -9.64 15.90
C SER A 124 -12.16 -9.93 14.53
N TYR A 125 -11.92 -11.11 14.01
CA TYR A 125 -12.41 -11.49 12.69
C TYR A 125 -13.74 -12.25 12.81
N ALA A 126 -14.68 -11.91 11.92
CA ALA A 126 -15.90 -12.67 11.72
C ALA A 126 -15.70 -13.66 10.56
N ASN A 127 -15.97 -14.94 10.79
CA ASN A 127 -15.85 -15.99 9.77
C ASN A 127 -17.16 -16.12 8.97
N SER A 128 -17.47 -15.10 8.17
CA SER A 128 -18.62 -15.12 7.28
C SER A 128 -18.37 -15.93 6.02
N LYS A 129 -19.36 -16.71 5.60
CA LYS A 129 -19.37 -17.39 4.30
C LYS A 129 -20.30 -16.63 3.37
N PHE A 130 -19.81 -16.30 2.18
CA PHE A 130 -20.60 -15.62 1.16
C PHE A 130 -20.79 -16.54 -0.04
N LYS A 131 -21.90 -16.33 -0.75
CA LYS A 131 -22.15 -17.01 -2.02
C LYS A 131 -21.19 -16.45 -3.08
N ASN A 132 -20.68 -17.34 -3.96
CA ASN A 132 -19.76 -16.99 -5.05
C ASN A 132 -18.36 -16.52 -4.59
N GLU A 133 -17.92 -16.91 -3.39
CA GLU A 133 -16.52 -16.80 -3.05
C GLU A 133 -15.68 -17.73 -3.94
N ILE A 134 -14.48 -17.28 -4.25
CA ILE A 134 -13.47 -18.03 -4.99
C ILE A 134 -12.18 -18.15 -4.16
N THR A 135 -11.32 -19.05 -4.56
CA THR A 135 -9.98 -19.20 -4.00
C THR A 135 -8.96 -18.32 -4.71
N ILE A 136 -7.78 -18.12 -4.12
CA ILE A 136 -6.66 -17.43 -4.78
C ILE A 136 -6.27 -18.17 -6.08
N GLN A 137 -6.35 -19.49 -6.10
CA GLN A 137 -6.04 -20.32 -7.24
C GLN A 137 -6.99 -20.10 -8.43
N ASP A 138 -8.26 -19.86 -8.14
CA ASP A 138 -9.28 -19.60 -9.18
C ASP A 138 -9.04 -18.28 -9.92
N LEU A 139 -8.26 -17.36 -9.35
CA LEU A 139 -7.85 -16.12 -10.02
C LEU A 139 -6.91 -16.36 -11.21
N ASN A 140 -6.29 -17.53 -11.29
CA ASN A 140 -5.38 -17.92 -12.38
C ASN A 140 -4.34 -16.83 -12.72
N LEU A 141 -3.73 -16.23 -11.69
CA LEU A 141 -2.82 -15.09 -11.84
C LEU A 141 -1.50 -15.47 -12.49
N THR A 142 -1.01 -16.68 -12.22
CA THR A 142 0.28 -17.17 -12.74
C THR A 142 0.20 -18.56 -13.33
N ASN A 143 0.96 -18.76 -14.40
CA ASN A 143 1.22 -20.09 -14.93
C ASN A 143 2.50 -20.63 -14.29
N LYS A 144 2.38 -21.60 -13.38
CA LYS A 144 3.50 -22.19 -12.62
C LYS A 144 4.59 -22.84 -13.50
N LYS A 145 4.31 -23.08 -14.80
CA LYS A 145 5.28 -23.66 -15.75
C LYS A 145 6.30 -22.65 -16.27
N GLU A 146 6.11 -21.34 -15.99
CA GLU A 146 7.01 -20.30 -16.49
C GLU A 146 8.35 -20.28 -15.74
N GLN A 147 9.43 -20.48 -16.47
CA GLN A 147 10.78 -20.60 -15.89
C GLN A 147 11.28 -19.34 -15.18
N TRP A 148 10.83 -18.15 -15.60
CA TRP A 148 11.21 -16.88 -14.98
C TRP A 148 10.74 -16.78 -13.52
N ILE A 149 9.67 -17.49 -13.15
CA ILE A 149 9.16 -17.49 -11.76
C ILE A 149 10.24 -18.00 -10.81
N LYS A 150 10.88 -19.13 -11.13
CA LYS A 150 11.96 -19.68 -10.31
C LYS A 150 13.15 -18.75 -10.17
N LYS A 151 13.38 -17.89 -11.18
CA LYS A 151 14.46 -16.89 -11.14
C LYS A 151 14.10 -15.73 -10.21
N ILE A 152 12.90 -15.17 -10.34
CA ILE A 152 12.48 -14.00 -9.53
C ILE A 152 12.29 -14.35 -8.05
N GLU A 153 11.82 -15.55 -7.73
CA GLU A 153 11.65 -16.05 -6.35
C GLU A 153 12.95 -16.13 -5.54
N LYS A 154 14.11 -16.15 -6.20
CA LYS A 154 15.41 -16.09 -5.53
C LYS A 154 15.73 -14.70 -4.95
N TYR A 155 15.10 -13.65 -5.47
CA TYR A 155 15.42 -12.25 -5.15
C TYR A 155 14.30 -11.52 -4.45
N TRP A 156 13.06 -12.00 -4.59
CA TRP A 156 11.89 -11.28 -4.12
C TRP A 156 10.93 -12.19 -3.36
N ILE A 157 10.54 -11.75 -2.19
CA ILE A 157 9.55 -12.42 -1.35
C ILE A 157 8.46 -11.38 -1.02
N PRO A 158 7.31 -11.41 -1.73
CA PRO A 158 6.19 -10.51 -1.45
C PRO A 158 5.61 -10.68 -0.04
N GLY A 159 4.90 -9.67 0.43
CA GLY A 159 4.19 -9.71 1.71
C GLY A 159 4.65 -8.63 2.69
N GLU A 160 3.76 -8.19 3.56
CA GLU A 160 3.96 -7.09 4.51
C GLU A 160 5.16 -7.31 5.44
N SER A 161 5.32 -8.53 5.99
CA SER A 161 6.45 -8.86 6.86
C SER A 161 7.80 -8.69 6.13
N ASN A 162 7.84 -9.10 4.86
CA ASN A 162 9.06 -8.98 4.04
C ASN A 162 9.31 -7.53 3.62
N ALA A 163 8.29 -6.73 3.37
CA ALA A 163 8.41 -5.30 3.15
C ALA A 163 9.08 -4.60 4.35
N LYS A 164 8.66 -4.92 5.57
CA LYS A 164 9.23 -4.40 6.81
C LYS A 164 10.68 -4.88 7.03
N LEU A 165 10.97 -6.13 6.72
CA LEU A 165 12.35 -6.66 6.76
C LEU A 165 13.25 -5.96 5.73
N GLN A 166 12.75 -5.74 4.52
CA GLN A 166 13.47 -5.03 3.46
C GLN A 166 13.77 -3.58 3.86
N LEU A 167 12.82 -2.87 4.49
CA LEU A 167 13.05 -1.52 5.01
C LEU A 167 14.12 -1.52 6.10
N LYS A 168 14.05 -2.45 7.06
CA LYS A 168 15.07 -2.57 8.12
C LYS A 168 16.45 -2.84 7.53
N LYS A 169 16.55 -3.77 6.58
CA LYS A 169 17.82 -4.08 5.90
C LYS A 169 18.37 -2.87 5.15
N TYR A 170 17.52 -2.15 4.43
CA TYR A 170 17.93 -0.91 3.76
C TYR A 170 18.51 0.11 4.75
N ILE A 171 17.84 0.35 5.87
CA ILE A 171 18.26 1.30 6.89
C ILE A 171 19.64 0.91 7.48
N SER A 172 19.83 -0.37 7.82
CA SER A 172 21.04 -0.84 8.49
C SER A 172 22.26 -0.93 7.58
N GLU A 173 22.05 -1.25 6.29
CA GLU A 173 23.16 -1.62 5.40
C GLU A 173 23.44 -0.59 4.29
N LYS A 174 22.43 0.15 3.84
CA LYS A 174 22.49 0.90 2.58
C LYS A 174 22.18 2.39 2.69
N ALA A 175 21.35 2.79 3.64
CA ALA A 175 20.80 4.11 3.71
C ALA A 175 21.85 5.23 3.75
N ASN A 176 23.00 5.01 4.41
CA ASN A 176 24.09 5.97 4.50
C ASN A 176 24.91 6.13 3.21
N ASN A 177 24.63 5.33 2.19
CA ASN A 177 25.28 5.43 0.88
C ASN A 177 24.28 5.78 -0.22
N TYR A 178 23.06 6.17 0.13
CA TYR A 178 21.95 6.33 -0.84
C TYR A 178 22.20 7.49 -1.82
N SER A 179 22.68 8.64 -1.35
CA SER A 179 22.86 9.84 -2.18
C SER A 179 23.79 9.60 -3.38
N VAL A 180 24.80 8.77 -3.21
CA VAL A 180 25.73 8.37 -4.26
C VAL A 180 25.27 7.08 -4.95
N GLY A 181 24.75 6.13 -4.18
CA GLY A 181 24.44 4.78 -4.64
C GLY A 181 23.23 4.69 -5.56
N ARG A 182 22.26 5.60 -5.45
CA ARG A 182 21.04 5.59 -6.28
C ARG A 182 21.33 5.74 -7.77
N ASP A 183 22.37 6.44 -8.12
CA ASP A 183 22.78 6.71 -9.50
C ASP A 183 23.80 5.67 -10.03
N ARG A 184 24.07 4.63 -9.24
CA ARG A 184 25.04 3.55 -9.53
C ARG A 184 24.32 2.21 -9.72
N PRO A 185 23.86 1.87 -10.96
CA PRO A 185 23.16 0.62 -11.24
C PRO A 185 24.03 -0.63 -11.05
N ASP A 186 25.34 -0.47 -11.06
CA ASP A 186 26.35 -1.51 -10.76
C ASP A 186 26.41 -1.87 -9.26
N LYS A 187 25.78 -1.08 -8.38
CA LYS A 187 25.78 -1.30 -6.93
C LYS A 187 24.37 -1.53 -6.40
N ASP A 188 24.24 -2.44 -5.45
CA ASP A 188 22.98 -2.71 -4.77
C ASP A 188 22.80 -1.79 -3.55
N LEU A 189 22.57 -0.49 -3.79
CA LEU A 189 22.44 0.54 -2.76
C LEU A 189 21.05 1.20 -2.71
N THR A 190 20.08 0.71 -3.46
CA THR A 190 18.69 1.17 -3.40
C THR A 190 17.87 0.39 -2.37
N SER A 191 16.73 0.95 -1.96
CA SER A 191 15.86 0.32 -0.95
C SER A 191 15.14 -0.93 -1.44
N LYS A 192 14.92 -1.06 -2.74
CA LYS A 192 14.08 -2.12 -3.36
C LYS A 192 12.65 -2.18 -2.78
N LEU A 193 12.12 -1.05 -2.32
CA LEU A 193 10.77 -1.00 -1.74
C LEU A 193 9.65 -0.77 -2.78
N SER A 194 9.98 -0.38 -4.01
CA SER A 194 8.98 -0.02 -5.03
C SER A 194 7.87 -1.05 -5.24
N PRO A 195 8.14 -2.37 -5.37
CA PRO A 195 7.07 -3.33 -5.54
C PRO A 195 6.19 -3.45 -4.29
N TYR A 196 6.76 -3.39 -3.09
CA TYR A 196 6.01 -3.44 -1.83
C TYR A 196 5.09 -2.22 -1.66
N LEU A 197 5.58 -1.03 -2.03
CA LEU A 197 4.78 0.20 -2.06
C LEU A 197 3.66 0.10 -3.10
N HIS A 198 3.96 -0.42 -4.30
CA HIS A 198 2.98 -0.58 -5.37
C HIS A 198 1.82 -1.49 -4.98
N PHE A 199 2.07 -2.58 -4.28
CA PHE A 199 1.04 -3.52 -3.84
C PHE A 199 0.45 -3.21 -2.45
N GLY A 200 0.85 -2.10 -1.80
CA GLY A 200 0.34 -1.68 -0.51
C GLY A 200 0.76 -2.58 0.66
N GLU A 201 1.85 -3.34 0.51
CA GLU A 201 2.43 -4.20 1.55
C GLU A 201 3.15 -3.38 2.62
N ILE A 202 3.52 -2.15 2.29
CA ILE A 202 3.96 -1.11 3.22
C ILE A 202 3.49 0.25 2.69
N SER A 203 3.06 1.14 3.57
CA SER A 203 2.64 2.48 3.14
C SER A 203 3.83 3.43 2.99
N ALA A 204 3.72 4.37 2.04
CA ALA A 204 4.72 5.43 1.89
C ALA A 204 4.90 6.24 3.18
N LEU A 205 3.83 6.42 3.94
CA LEU A 205 3.84 7.13 5.22
C LEU A 205 4.61 6.36 6.31
N GLU A 206 4.50 5.02 6.36
CA GLU A 206 5.27 4.19 7.27
C GLU A 206 6.77 4.24 6.94
N VAL A 207 7.12 4.16 5.65
CA VAL A 207 8.50 4.30 5.18
C VAL A 207 9.06 5.67 5.53
N TYR A 208 8.32 6.76 5.23
CA TYR A 208 8.70 8.12 5.57
C TYR A 208 8.98 8.26 7.06
N ASN A 209 8.03 7.86 7.91
CA ASN A 209 8.12 8.01 9.35
C ASN A 209 9.29 7.21 9.94
N THR A 210 9.48 5.97 9.48
CA THR A 210 10.58 5.12 9.94
C THR A 210 11.94 5.72 9.60
N VAL A 211 12.14 6.16 8.35
CA VAL A 211 13.40 6.74 7.90
C VAL A 211 13.63 8.13 8.53
N ASN A 212 12.61 8.96 8.63
CA ASN A 212 12.72 10.30 9.22
C ASN A 212 13.17 10.24 10.69
N ASN A 213 12.65 9.28 11.46
CA ASN A 213 12.95 9.11 12.88
C ASN A 213 14.26 8.35 13.14
N GLU A 214 14.87 7.73 12.14
CA GLU A 214 16.13 6.99 12.30
C GLU A 214 17.31 7.96 12.45
N LYS A 215 17.95 7.95 13.63
CA LYS A 215 19.03 8.87 13.95
C LYS A 215 20.39 8.48 13.35
N LYS A 216 20.54 7.21 12.94
CA LYS A 216 21.79 6.67 12.41
C LYS A 216 22.02 6.97 10.94
N ILE A 217 20.98 7.44 10.24
CA ILE A 217 21.11 7.80 8.83
C ILE A 217 21.63 9.24 8.73
N ASP A 218 22.69 9.40 7.94
CA ASP A 218 23.24 10.72 7.60
C ASP A 218 22.16 11.65 7.05
N PRO A 219 22.13 12.94 7.46
CA PRO A 219 21.09 13.89 7.09
C PRO A 219 20.93 14.10 5.57
N GLU A 220 22.02 14.10 4.81
CA GLU A 220 21.96 14.27 3.35
C GLU A 220 21.33 13.06 2.67
N ASN A 221 21.79 11.86 3.03
CA ASN A 221 21.22 10.60 2.54
C ASN A 221 19.73 10.46 2.87
N LYS A 222 19.36 10.79 4.11
CA LYS A 222 17.97 10.82 4.57
C LYS A 222 17.13 11.78 3.73
N LYS A 223 17.56 13.03 3.58
CA LYS A 223 16.87 14.06 2.80
C LYS A 223 16.67 13.62 1.36
N LYS A 224 17.70 13.03 0.74
CA LYS A 224 17.63 12.55 -0.65
C LYS A 224 16.63 11.42 -0.80
N PHE A 225 16.68 10.43 0.08
CA PHE A 225 15.75 9.29 0.05
C PHE A 225 14.28 9.72 0.26
N LEU A 226 14.02 10.57 1.25
CA LEU A 226 12.67 11.05 1.53
C LEU A 226 12.12 11.91 0.37
N ALA A 227 12.96 12.67 -0.33
CA ALA A 227 12.56 13.41 -1.52
C ALA A 227 12.14 12.48 -2.66
N GLU A 228 12.85 11.37 -2.87
CA GLU A 228 12.46 10.37 -3.88
C GLU A 228 11.14 9.66 -3.54
N LEU A 229 10.89 9.45 -2.25
CA LEU A 229 9.59 8.92 -1.80
C LEU A 229 8.45 9.91 -2.04
N GLY A 230 8.76 11.19 -2.11
CA GLY A 230 7.82 12.28 -2.38
C GLY A 230 7.48 12.52 -3.84
N TRP A 231 8.25 11.92 -4.78
CA TRP A 231 7.96 11.95 -6.21
C TRP A 231 6.79 11.04 -6.56
#